data_50b92b5295c795da79ca8db4537d4d4e
#
_entry.id   50b92b5295c795da79ca8db4537d4d4e
#
_cell.length_a   1.000
_cell.length_b   1.000
_cell.length_c   1.000
_cell.angle_alpha   90.00
_cell.angle_beta   90.00
_cell.angle_gamma   90.00
#
_symmetry.space_group_name_H-M   'P 1'
#
loop_
_entity.id
_entity.type
_entity.pdbx_description
1 polymer ?
#
loop_
_entity_poly.entity_id
_entity_poly.type
_entity_poly.pdbx_seq_one_letter_code
_entity_poly.pdbx_strand_id
1 'polypeptide(L)'
;MASQRSRRYELTLVLSPEASSEEISSITQQSTDFINNRGGSVSETDEKGIRRLSYPIKHFQEGNYVVTRFTLDSKELPELTRSLNATEGVLRYLCALAKQTAE
;
A
#
# COMPACT_ATOMS: atom_id res chain seq x y z
N MET A 1 -6.03 23.14 8.34
CA MET A 1 -5.30 23.71 7.22
C MET A 1 -4.56 22.61 6.47
N ALA A 2 -4.66 22.60 5.17
CA ALA A 2 -4.00 21.58 4.39
C ALA A 2 -2.48 21.76 4.45
N SER A 3 -1.78 20.68 4.60
CA SER A 3 -0.34 20.69 4.62
C SER A 3 0.19 20.93 3.21
N GLN A 4 1.15 21.81 3.08
CA GLN A 4 1.80 22.02 1.80
C GLN A 4 2.69 20.86 1.42
N ARG A 5 2.95 19.95 2.36
CA ARG A 5 3.75 18.75 2.10
C ARG A 5 2.90 17.56 1.73
N SER A 6 1.60 17.76 1.72
CA SER A 6 0.68 16.69 1.34
C SER A 6 0.92 16.33 -0.13
N ARG A 7 1.04 15.03 -0.39
CA ARG A 7 1.33 14.51 -1.72
C ARG A 7 0.42 13.36 -2.02
N ARG A 8 0.24 13.10 -3.28
CA ARG A 8 -0.48 11.92 -3.74
C ARG A 8 0.51 10.79 -3.95
N TYR A 9 0.17 9.64 -3.40
CA TYR A 9 1.02 8.47 -3.50
C TYR A 9 0.25 7.29 -4.03
N GLU A 10 0.98 6.38 -4.63
CA GLU A 10 0.46 5.09 -5.03
C GLU A 10 1.27 4.03 -4.33
N LEU A 11 0.60 3.23 -3.53
CA LEU A 11 1.23 2.16 -2.76
C LEU A 11 0.84 0.83 -3.37
N THR A 12 1.82 0.09 -3.83
CA THR A 12 1.60 -1.25 -4.33
C THR A 12 2.05 -2.23 -3.27
N LEU A 13 1.11 -3.04 -2.81
CA LEU A 13 1.39 -4.11 -1.85
C LEU A 13 1.43 -5.43 -2.57
N VAL A 14 2.44 -6.23 -2.29
CA VAL A 14 2.51 -7.60 -2.76
C VAL A 14 2.32 -8.47 -1.54
N LEU A 15 1.17 -9.12 -1.47
CA LEU A 15 0.80 -9.93 -0.32
C LEU A 15 0.99 -11.40 -0.65
N SER A 16 1.03 -12.23 0.39
CA SER A 16 1.15 -13.66 0.21
C SER A 16 0.02 -14.17 -0.67
N PRO A 17 0.31 -15.03 -1.66
CA PRO A 17 -0.76 -15.58 -2.49
C PRO A 17 -1.65 -16.53 -1.71
N GLU A 18 -1.22 -16.94 -0.51
CA GLU A 18 -2.00 -17.80 0.35
C GLU A 18 -2.85 -17.02 1.33
N ALA A 19 -2.77 -15.70 1.32
CA ALA A 19 -3.55 -14.90 2.23
C ALA A 19 -5.04 -15.04 1.92
N SER A 20 -5.84 -15.19 2.97
CA SER A 20 -7.28 -15.24 2.82
C SER A 20 -7.81 -13.85 2.49
N SER A 21 -9.05 -13.80 2.01
CA SER A 21 -9.65 -12.48 1.75
C SER A 21 -9.79 -11.67 3.04
N GLU A 22 -9.96 -12.33 4.18
CA GLU A 22 -10.00 -11.63 5.45
C GLU A 22 -8.65 -11.01 5.80
N GLU A 23 -7.58 -11.73 5.53
CA GLU A 23 -6.24 -11.20 5.78
C GLU A 23 -5.94 -10.03 4.88
N ILE A 24 -6.32 -10.14 3.62
CA ILE A 24 -6.12 -9.06 2.66
C ILE A 24 -6.90 -7.83 3.10
N SER A 25 -8.15 -8.00 3.49
CA SER A 25 -8.97 -6.90 3.97
C SER A 25 -8.38 -6.28 5.22
N SER A 26 -7.85 -7.10 6.11
CA SER A 26 -7.27 -6.59 7.36
C SER A 26 -6.05 -5.73 7.07
N ILE A 27 -5.17 -6.18 6.20
CA ILE A 27 -3.96 -5.43 5.85
C ILE A 27 -4.34 -4.13 5.16
N THR A 28 -5.28 -4.20 4.23
CA THR A 28 -5.75 -3.01 3.53
C THR A 28 -6.37 -2.02 4.49
N GLN A 29 -7.17 -2.51 5.43
CA GLN A 29 -7.82 -1.65 6.40
C GLN A 29 -6.80 -1.00 7.33
N GLN A 30 -5.77 -1.73 7.74
CA GLN A 30 -4.73 -1.17 8.57
C GLN A 30 -4.05 0.00 7.87
N SER A 31 -3.76 -0.16 6.60
CA SER A 31 -3.12 0.90 5.82
C SER A 31 -4.03 2.11 5.71
N THR A 32 -5.30 1.86 5.44
CA THR A 32 -6.28 2.95 5.32
C THR A 32 -6.43 3.70 6.64
N ASP A 33 -6.53 2.97 7.75
CA ASP A 33 -6.66 3.58 9.06
C ASP A 33 -5.43 4.39 9.42
N PHE A 34 -4.26 3.87 9.11
CA PHE A 34 -3.02 4.59 9.37
C PHE A 34 -3.03 5.93 8.66
N ILE A 35 -3.36 5.90 7.37
CA ILE A 35 -3.35 7.10 6.55
C ILE A 35 -4.37 8.11 7.08
N ASN A 36 -5.58 7.64 7.37
CA ASN A 36 -6.64 8.51 7.86
C ASN A 36 -6.29 9.13 9.20
N ASN A 37 -5.66 8.36 10.08
CA ASN A 37 -5.29 8.84 11.41
C ASN A 37 -4.17 9.86 11.38
N ARG A 38 -3.43 9.91 10.28
CA ARG A 38 -2.32 10.85 10.12
C ARG A 38 -2.69 12.03 9.25
N GLY A 39 -3.98 12.25 9.05
CA GLY A 39 -4.43 13.42 8.31
C GLY A 39 -4.49 13.23 6.81
N GLY A 40 -4.26 12.01 6.34
CA GLY A 40 -4.37 11.73 4.91
C GLY A 40 -5.73 11.21 4.54
N SER A 41 -5.87 10.82 3.30
CA SER A 41 -7.11 10.20 2.84
C SER A 41 -6.79 9.23 1.70
N VAL A 42 -7.53 8.13 1.69
CA VAL A 42 -7.41 7.12 0.65
C VAL A 42 -8.47 7.41 -0.39
N SER A 43 -8.04 7.57 -1.64
CA SER A 43 -8.97 7.86 -2.72
C SER A 43 -9.43 6.60 -3.44
N GLU A 44 -8.58 5.57 -3.44
CA GLU A 44 -8.90 4.37 -4.22
C GLU A 44 -8.09 3.20 -3.70
N THR A 45 -8.72 2.02 -3.67
CA THR A 45 -8.03 0.77 -3.39
C THR A 45 -8.44 -0.21 -4.48
N ASP A 46 -7.45 -0.79 -5.15
CA ASP A 46 -7.69 -1.65 -6.29
C ASP A 46 -6.98 -2.98 -6.06
N GLU A 47 -7.75 -4.05 -5.93
CA GLU A 47 -7.19 -5.38 -5.75
C GLU A 47 -6.96 -5.98 -7.13
N LYS A 48 -5.69 -6.12 -7.46
CA LYS A 48 -5.31 -6.63 -8.79
C LYS A 48 -5.31 -8.14 -8.87
N GLY A 49 -5.28 -8.81 -7.72
CA GLY A 49 -5.31 -10.26 -7.69
C GLY A 49 -3.93 -10.88 -7.78
N ILE A 50 -3.92 -12.19 -8.03
CA ILE A 50 -2.69 -12.97 -8.05
C ILE A 50 -1.94 -12.69 -9.35
N ARG A 51 -0.65 -12.40 -9.23
CA ARG A 51 0.21 -12.16 -10.36
C ARG A 51 1.54 -12.83 -10.15
N ARG A 52 2.18 -13.20 -11.25
CA ARG A 52 3.47 -13.85 -11.19
C ARG A 52 4.54 -12.82 -10.87
N LEU A 53 5.45 -13.21 -9.98
CA LEU A 53 6.57 -12.36 -9.61
C LEU A 53 7.70 -12.54 -10.61
N SER A 54 8.49 -11.47 -10.80
CA SER A 54 9.65 -11.54 -11.68
C SER A 54 10.70 -12.48 -11.12
N TYR A 55 10.75 -12.58 -9.80
CA TYR A 55 11.65 -13.50 -9.10
C TYR A 55 10.95 -13.91 -7.80
N PRO A 56 11.30 -15.08 -7.27
CA PRO A 56 10.63 -15.55 -6.06
C PRO A 56 10.91 -14.63 -4.87
N ILE A 57 9.90 -14.45 -4.03
CA ILE A 57 10.04 -13.74 -2.78
C ILE A 57 9.59 -14.69 -1.68
N LYS A 58 10.49 -15.01 -0.74
CA LYS A 58 10.18 -15.92 0.37
C LYS A 58 9.54 -17.21 -0.12
N HIS A 59 10.12 -17.77 -1.17
CA HIS A 59 9.67 -19.03 -1.79
C HIS A 59 8.41 -18.91 -2.62
N PHE A 60 7.74 -17.77 -2.62
CA PHE A 60 6.55 -17.59 -3.43
C PHE A 60 6.94 -17.11 -4.81
N GLN A 61 6.33 -17.70 -5.83
CA GLN A 61 6.53 -17.26 -7.19
C GLN A 61 5.41 -16.36 -7.67
N GLU A 62 4.38 -16.21 -6.87
CA GLU A 62 3.24 -15.35 -7.16
C GLU A 62 2.97 -14.48 -5.96
N GLY A 63 2.26 -13.40 -6.19
CA GLY A 63 1.85 -12.52 -5.11
C GLY A 63 0.48 -11.96 -5.39
N ASN A 64 -0.19 -11.53 -4.34
CA ASN A 64 -1.48 -10.89 -4.46
C ASN A 64 -1.27 -9.39 -4.43
N TYR A 65 -1.59 -8.72 -5.51
CA TYR A 65 -1.29 -7.30 -5.68
C TYR A 65 -2.48 -6.44 -5.29
N VAL A 66 -2.22 -5.46 -4.45
CA VAL A 66 -3.22 -4.47 -4.05
C VAL A 66 -2.60 -3.09 -4.21
N VAL A 67 -3.27 -2.22 -4.93
CA VAL A 67 -2.80 -0.86 -5.16
C VAL A 67 -3.71 0.11 -4.43
N THR A 68 -3.13 0.96 -3.60
CA THR A 68 -3.87 1.97 -2.86
C THR A 68 -3.36 3.33 -3.27
N ARG A 69 -4.28 4.21 -3.63
CA ARG A 69 -3.95 5.60 -3.95
C ARG A 69 -4.43 6.48 -2.83
N PHE A 70 -3.54 7.33 -2.35
CA PHE A 70 -3.85 8.12 -1.17
C PHE A 70 -3.08 9.43 -1.18
N THR A 71 -3.51 10.32 -0.30
CA THR A 71 -2.85 11.59 -0.05
C THR A 71 -2.34 11.58 1.38
N LEU A 72 -1.12 12.01 1.59
CA LEU A 72 -0.53 12.00 2.91
C LEU A 72 0.61 13.01 2.95
N ASP A 73 0.84 13.57 4.13
CA ASP A 73 1.99 14.45 4.33
C ASP A 73 3.26 13.61 4.18
N SER A 74 4.22 14.10 3.40
CA SER A 74 5.41 13.33 3.11
C SER A 74 6.20 12.95 4.36
N LYS A 75 6.11 13.72 5.43
CA LYS A 75 6.83 13.40 6.66
C LYS A 75 6.24 12.20 7.40
N GLU A 76 5.02 11.81 7.06
CA GLU A 76 4.40 10.63 7.66
C GLU A 76 4.73 9.35 6.92
N LEU A 77 5.33 9.47 5.75
CA LEU A 77 5.60 8.31 4.92
C LEU A 77 6.54 7.29 5.57
N PRO A 78 7.63 7.71 6.23
CA PRO A 78 8.51 6.73 6.88
C PRO A 78 7.80 5.87 7.91
N GLU A 79 6.84 6.42 8.64
CA GLU A 79 6.10 5.64 9.61
C GLU A 79 5.18 4.63 8.93
N LEU A 80 4.60 5.02 7.81
CA LEU A 80 3.77 4.09 7.05
C LEU A 80 4.60 2.91 6.56
N THR A 81 5.77 3.18 5.98
CA THR A 81 6.59 2.10 5.46
C THR A 81 7.13 1.22 6.59
N ARG A 82 7.42 1.81 7.75
CA ARG A 82 7.83 1.02 8.91
C ARG A 82 6.72 0.07 9.33
N SER A 83 5.50 0.56 9.34
CA SER A 83 4.34 -0.25 9.69
C SER A 83 4.17 -1.41 8.72
N LEU A 84 4.36 -1.15 7.43
CA LEU A 84 4.25 -2.18 6.41
C LEU A 84 5.33 -3.25 6.57
N ASN A 85 6.55 -2.83 6.89
CA ASN A 85 7.64 -3.77 7.12
C ASN A 85 7.34 -4.70 8.28
N ALA A 86 6.58 -4.23 9.26
CA ALA A 86 6.26 -5.01 10.44
C ALA A 86 5.02 -5.87 10.25
N THR A 87 4.32 -5.74 9.13
CA THR A 87 3.08 -6.46 8.92
C THR A 87 3.35 -7.82 8.27
N GLU A 88 2.94 -8.87 8.95
CA GLU A 88 3.03 -10.20 8.36
C GLU A 88 2.07 -10.28 7.18
N GLY A 89 2.48 -11.03 6.18
CA GLY A 89 1.67 -11.18 4.98
C GLY A 89 2.03 -10.20 3.88
N VAL A 90 2.75 -9.14 4.22
CA VAL A 90 3.27 -8.23 3.20
C VAL A 90 4.64 -8.74 2.77
N LEU A 91 4.72 -9.26 1.55
CA LEU A 91 5.97 -9.76 1.01
C LEU A 91 6.86 -8.62 0.57
N ARG A 92 6.23 -7.61 -0.01
CA ARG A 92 6.95 -6.48 -0.56
C ARG A 92 5.99 -5.33 -0.73
N TYR A 93 6.52 -4.12 -0.72
CA TYR A 93 5.72 -2.95 -1.03
C TYR A 93 6.54 -1.98 -1.85
N LEU A 94 5.84 -1.14 -2.61
CA LEU A 94 6.46 -0.08 -3.38
C LEU A 94 5.59 1.13 -3.25
N CYS A 95 6.15 2.20 -2.74
CA CYS A 95 5.41 3.45 -2.60
C CYS A 95 6.06 4.50 -3.47
N ALA A 96 5.30 5.10 -4.34
CA ALA A 96 5.79 6.09 -5.27
C ALA A 96 4.83 7.26 -5.35
N LEU A 97 5.35 8.41 -5.76
CA LEU A 97 4.48 9.55 -6.03
C LEU A 97 3.56 9.18 -7.19
N ALA A 98 2.28 9.45 -7.01
CA ALA A 98 1.34 9.21 -8.08
C ALA A 98 1.58 10.20 -9.19
N LYS A 99 1.47 9.71 -10.43
CA LYS A 99 1.58 10.60 -11.58
C LYS A 99 0.43 11.56 -11.56
N GLN A 100 0.76 12.81 -11.74
CA GLN A 100 -0.27 13.78 -11.99
C GLN A 100 -0.70 13.64 -13.41
N THR A 101 -1.94 13.36 -13.60
CA THR A 101 -2.45 13.30 -14.94
C THR A 101 -2.53 14.71 -15.42
N ALA A 102 -1.84 14.95 -16.46
CA ALA A 102 -2.00 16.23 -17.07
C ALA A 102 -3.39 16.23 -17.68
N GLU A 103 -4.10 17.04 -17.33
CA GLU A 103 -5.39 16.96 -17.87
C GLU A 103 -5.72 18.17 -18.51
#